data_2efcf894508cd9e77c0e87343111d64d
#
_entry.id   2efcf894508cd9e77c0e87343111d64d
#
_cell.length_a   1.000
_cell.length_b   1.000
_cell.length_c   1.000
_cell.angle_alpha   90.00
_cell.angle_beta   90.00
_cell.angle_gamma   90.00
#
_symmetry.space_group_name_H-M   'P 1'
#
loop_
_entity.id
_entity.type
_entity.pdbx_description
1 polymer ?
#
loop_
_entity_poly.entity_id
_entity_poly.type
_entity_poly.pdbx_seq_one_letter_code
_entity_poly.pdbx_strand_id
1 'polypeptide(L)'
;MKNNFVSTLAVLSLGAASLMAQPQNVRLIGIAGPTILTEAGTYMLTTGLTVSSSTGAGIQISGNNIVLDLNGQTITGAGNATGAGVRVVGARNVVVKNGNVEAALMGVVTMMSSNVRVENMMIRGMAGAPPEAGIMMVQTWNSVVANNQIANTALGIFVRGGNSFGNRIENNTLTTSSLSAPLGICYNPADTDPAGPKGDLIRGNLIRGYRQAIAFSSSSDFSVVEGNTFIFRTSASSNPSETNVFKNNTDVRIAN
;
A
#
# COMPACT_ATOMS: atom_id res chain seq x y z
N MET A 1 -72.78 34.43 23.51
CA MET A 1 -71.61 34.90 22.78
C MET A 1 -70.53 33.80 22.85
N LYS A 2 -70.38 33.07 21.79
CA LYS A 2 -69.35 31.99 21.70
C LYS A 2 -68.23 32.51 20.81
N ASN A 3 -66.99 32.72 21.38
CA ASN A 3 -65.82 33.11 20.64
C ASN A 3 -65.13 31.87 20.13
N ASN A 4 -65.14 31.69 18.83
CA ASN A 4 -64.29 30.67 18.15
C ASN A 4 -62.91 31.26 17.90
N PHE A 5 -61.86 30.72 18.59
CA PHE A 5 -60.52 30.95 18.26
C PHE A 5 -60.12 29.93 17.19
N VAL A 6 -59.87 30.42 16.01
CA VAL A 6 -59.19 29.63 14.94
C VAL A 6 -57.69 29.85 15.07
N SER A 7 -56.96 28.85 15.53
CA SER A 7 -55.48 28.88 15.53
C SER A 7 -54.97 28.38 14.18
N THR A 8 -54.40 29.31 13.42
CA THR A 8 -53.69 28.98 12.16
C THR A 8 -52.32 28.42 12.47
N LEU A 9 -52.14 27.13 12.24
CA LEU A 9 -50.83 26.47 12.35
C LEU A 9 -50.02 26.75 11.06
N ALA A 10 -49.04 27.61 11.14
CA ALA A 10 -48.09 27.81 10.04
C ALA A 10 -47.05 26.68 10.02
N VAL A 11 -47.17 25.80 9.04
CA VAL A 11 -46.12 24.78 8.77
C VAL A 11 -44.98 25.44 8.02
N LEU A 12 -43.86 25.70 8.73
CA LEU A 12 -42.60 26.05 8.08
C LEU A 12 -42.02 24.79 7.43
N SER A 13 -42.13 24.66 6.13
CA SER A 13 -41.38 23.69 5.36
C SER A 13 -39.95 24.18 5.26
N LEU A 14 -39.02 23.65 6.10
CA LEU A 14 -37.59 23.78 5.84
C LEU A 14 -37.27 22.94 4.58
N GLY A 15 -37.15 23.62 3.47
CA GLY A 15 -36.57 23.06 2.27
C GLY A 15 -35.12 22.68 2.57
N ALA A 16 -34.83 21.39 2.76
CA ALA A 16 -33.47 20.87 2.73
C ALA A 16 -32.95 21.10 1.32
N ALA A 17 -32.26 22.22 1.10
CA ALA A 17 -31.40 22.37 -0.08
C ALA A 17 -30.32 21.31 0.03
N SER A 18 -30.48 20.21 -0.70
CA SER A 18 -29.39 19.27 -0.93
C SER A 18 -28.29 20.07 -1.62
N LEU A 19 -27.21 20.38 -0.89
CA LEU A 19 -25.95 20.80 -1.50
C LEU A 19 -25.52 19.61 -2.39
N MET A 20 -25.95 19.62 -3.64
CA MET A 20 -25.33 18.83 -4.68
C MET A 20 -23.91 19.32 -4.75
N ALA A 21 -22.96 18.54 -4.23
CA ALA A 21 -21.56 18.79 -4.46
C ALA A 21 -21.38 18.91 -5.97
N GLN A 22 -21.03 20.09 -6.45
CA GLN A 22 -20.73 20.27 -7.86
C GLN A 22 -19.68 19.26 -8.26
N PRO A 23 -19.84 18.55 -9.38
CA PRO A 23 -18.79 17.67 -9.85
C PRO A 23 -17.54 18.51 -9.98
N GLN A 24 -16.58 18.28 -9.09
CA GLN A 24 -15.28 18.92 -9.23
C GLN A 24 -14.77 18.49 -10.60
N ASN A 25 -14.47 19.43 -11.47
CA ASN A 25 -13.82 19.18 -12.74
C ASN A 25 -12.46 18.52 -12.41
N VAL A 26 -12.42 17.20 -12.40
CA VAL A 26 -11.20 16.43 -12.16
C VAL A 26 -10.31 16.71 -13.35
N ARG A 27 -9.36 17.61 -13.19
CA ARG A 27 -8.36 17.87 -14.21
C ARG A 27 -7.42 16.67 -14.28
N LEU A 28 -7.51 15.92 -15.35
CA LEU A 28 -6.58 14.83 -15.63
C LEU A 28 -5.29 15.42 -16.19
N ILE A 29 -4.17 15.16 -15.49
CA ILE A 29 -2.84 15.65 -15.88
C ILE A 29 -2.03 14.45 -16.39
N GLY A 30 -1.63 14.50 -17.66
CA GLY A 30 -0.80 13.47 -18.26
C GLY A 30 0.66 13.58 -17.79
N ILE A 31 1.27 12.43 -17.50
CA ILE A 31 2.69 12.30 -17.15
C ILE A 31 3.38 11.47 -18.23
N ALA A 32 4.49 11.96 -18.77
CA ALA A 32 5.25 11.28 -19.80
C ALA A 32 6.74 11.07 -19.43
N GLY A 33 7.16 11.43 -18.21
CA GLY A 33 8.54 11.30 -17.74
C GLY A 33 8.65 11.28 -16.22
N PRO A 34 9.84 11.02 -15.66
CA PRO A 34 10.10 11.11 -14.23
C PRO A 34 9.74 12.48 -13.70
N THR A 35 9.02 12.52 -12.56
CA THR A 35 8.48 13.78 -12.05
C THR A 35 8.24 13.75 -10.54
N ILE A 36 8.07 14.95 -9.96
CA ILE A 36 7.65 15.15 -8.58
C ILE A 36 6.27 15.80 -8.57
N LEU A 37 5.30 15.17 -7.93
CA LEU A 37 3.93 15.65 -7.79
C LEU A 37 3.76 16.33 -6.43
N THR A 38 3.50 17.64 -6.46
CA THR A 38 3.32 18.48 -5.27
C THR A 38 1.92 19.04 -5.14
N GLU A 39 1.19 19.16 -6.24
CA GLU A 39 -0.13 19.76 -6.28
C GLU A 39 -1.23 18.69 -6.26
N ALA A 40 -2.32 18.99 -5.56
CA ALA A 40 -3.50 18.14 -5.54
C ALA A 40 -4.07 17.93 -6.95
N GLY A 41 -4.48 16.70 -7.27
CA GLY A 41 -5.04 16.41 -8.59
C GLY A 41 -5.02 14.93 -8.94
N THR A 42 -5.57 14.64 -10.11
CA THR A 42 -5.52 13.31 -10.72
C THR A 42 -4.52 13.31 -11.86
N TYR A 43 -3.51 12.47 -11.72
CA TYR A 43 -2.41 12.31 -12.66
C TYR A 43 -2.51 10.95 -13.33
N MET A 44 -2.29 10.92 -14.62
CA MET A 44 -2.32 9.69 -15.41
C MET A 44 -1.01 9.51 -16.16
N LEU A 45 -0.39 8.34 -16.04
CA LEU A 45 0.77 7.99 -16.82
C LEU A 45 0.35 7.71 -18.28
N THR A 46 0.91 8.45 -19.23
CA THR A 46 0.54 8.35 -20.65
C THR A 46 1.47 7.45 -21.45
N THR A 47 2.66 7.16 -20.92
CA THR A 47 3.65 6.25 -21.52
C THR A 47 4.49 5.61 -20.42
N GLY A 48 5.12 4.48 -20.71
CA GLY A 48 6.04 3.83 -19.81
C GLY A 48 7.25 4.72 -19.46
N LEU A 49 7.78 4.55 -18.25
CA LEU A 49 8.96 5.29 -17.76
C LEU A 49 10.11 4.35 -17.51
N THR A 50 11.34 4.84 -17.78
CA THR A 50 12.56 4.16 -17.35
C THR A 50 13.23 4.99 -16.26
N VAL A 51 13.51 4.36 -15.10
CA VAL A 51 14.22 4.96 -13.98
C VAL A 51 15.69 4.57 -14.11
N SER A 52 16.54 5.53 -14.46
CA SER A 52 17.99 5.33 -14.63
C SER A 52 18.80 5.74 -13.41
N SER A 53 18.20 6.40 -12.43
CA SER A 53 18.89 6.95 -11.26
C SER A 53 19.12 5.91 -10.17
N SER A 54 20.31 5.92 -9.59
CA SER A 54 20.69 5.07 -8.45
C SER A 54 19.98 5.45 -7.13
N THR A 55 19.36 6.62 -7.03
CA THR A 55 18.79 7.12 -5.76
C THR A 55 17.39 7.72 -5.87
N GLY A 56 16.87 7.85 -7.08
CA GLY A 56 15.61 8.53 -7.36
C GLY A 56 14.38 7.64 -7.32
N ALA A 57 13.29 8.20 -7.77
CA ALA A 57 12.06 7.49 -8.08
C ALA A 57 11.61 7.82 -9.50
N GLY A 58 10.87 6.93 -10.13
CA GLY A 58 10.23 7.25 -11.41
C GLY A 58 9.22 8.36 -11.23
N ILE A 59 8.37 8.23 -10.21
CA ILE A 59 7.44 9.27 -9.80
C ILE A 59 7.56 9.46 -8.28
N GLN A 60 7.79 10.69 -7.83
CA GLN A 60 7.74 11.05 -6.42
C GLN A 60 6.46 11.87 -6.14
N ILE A 61 5.77 11.53 -5.06
CA ILE A 61 4.61 12.27 -4.57
C ILE A 61 4.97 12.86 -3.22
N SER A 62 4.95 14.18 -3.12
CA SER A 62 5.15 14.92 -1.86
C SER A 62 4.01 15.90 -1.57
N GLY A 63 3.02 15.99 -2.45
CA GLY A 63 1.77 16.72 -2.24
C GLY A 63 0.65 15.87 -1.66
N ASN A 64 -0.39 16.51 -1.15
CA ASN A 64 -1.58 15.89 -0.61
C ASN A 64 -2.72 15.81 -1.63
N ASN A 65 -3.69 14.91 -1.40
CA ASN A 65 -4.90 14.76 -2.22
C ASN A 65 -4.56 14.46 -3.69
N ILE A 66 -3.65 13.51 -3.90
CA ILE A 66 -3.16 13.12 -5.23
C ILE A 66 -3.65 11.71 -5.57
N VAL A 67 -4.19 11.56 -6.77
CA VAL A 67 -4.43 10.27 -7.40
C VAL A 67 -3.43 10.10 -8.54
N LEU A 68 -2.58 9.09 -8.46
CA LEU A 68 -1.69 8.65 -9.52
C LEU A 68 -2.23 7.37 -10.12
N ASP A 69 -2.75 7.45 -11.34
CA ASP A 69 -3.17 6.29 -12.13
C ASP A 69 -2.09 5.96 -13.16
N LEU A 70 -1.45 4.81 -13.04
CA LEU A 70 -0.44 4.38 -14.00
C LEU A 70 -1.07 3.90 -15.32
N ASN A 71 -2.39 3.79 -15.39
CA ASN A 71 -3.12 3.53 -16.64
C ASN A 71 -2.58 2.31 -17.42
N GLY A 72 -2.22 1.24 -16.73
CA GLY A 72 -1.63 0.04 -17.31
C GLY A 72 -0.17 0.19 -17.78
N GLN A 73 0.42 1.38 -17.67
CA GLN A 73 1.81 1.62 -18.07
C GLN A 73 2.80 1.01 -17.09
N THR A 74 4.03 0.84 -17.55
CA THR A 74 5.12 0.25 -16.77
C THR A 74 6.17 1.30 -16.41
N ILE A 75 6.59 1.31 -15.15
CA ILE A 75 7.79 1.98 -14.68
C ILE A 75 8.89 0.92 -14.54
N THR A 76 9.92 1.03 -15.36
CA THR A 76 11.01 0.05 -15.42
C THR A 76 12.29 0.65 -14.82
N GLY A 77 12.94 -0.08 -13.91
CA GLY A 77 14.29 0.24 -13.45
C GLY A 77 15.32 -0.16 -14.49
N ALA A 78 16.25 0.73 -14.84
CA ALA A 78 17.34 0.41 -15.76
C ALA A 78 18.56 -0.15 -15.01
N GLY A 79 19.02 -1.33 -15.38
CA GLY A 79 20.27 -1.90 -14.90
C GLY A 79 20.33 -2.03 -13.36
N ASN A 80 21.26 -1.31 -12.76
CA ASN A 80 21.47 -1.28 -11.30
C ASN A 80 20.67 -0.19 -10.60
N ALA A 81 19.46 0.14 -11.08
CA ALA A 81 18.61 1.14 -10.44
C ALA A 81 18.32 0.74 -8.98
N THR A 82 18.74 1.58 -8.05
CA THR A 82 18.53 1.40 -6.61
C THR A 82 17.34 2.24 -6.10
N GLY A 83 16.62 2.87 -7.01
CA GLY A 83 15.47 3.73 -6.70
C GLY A 83 14.15 2.97 -6.59
N ALA A 84 13.09 3.71 -6.38
CA ALA A 84 11.72 3.21 -6.36
C ALA A 84 11.00 3.49 -7.69
N GLY A 85 10.05 2.64 -8.06
CA GLY A 85 9.14 2.98 -9.16
C GLY A 85 8.30 4.19 -8.80
N VAL A 86 7.60 4.13 -7.67
CA VAL A 86 6.83 5.25 -7.10
C VAL A 86 7.25 5.47 -5.65
N ARG A 87 7.43 6.74 -5.26
CA ARG A 87 7.75 7.13 -3.88
C ARG A 87 6.76 8.17 -3.37
N VAL A 88 6.12 7.91 -2.24
CA VAL A 88 5.22 8.83 -1.54
C VAL A 88 5.91 9.26 -0.24
N VAL A 89 6.15 10.56 -0.05
CA VAL A 89 6.91 11.07 1.10
C VAL A 89 6.20 12.25 1.75
N GLY A 90 5.90 12.16 3.04
CA GLY A 90 5.31 13.23 3.83
C GLY A 90 3.91 13.65 3.38
N ALA A 91 3.22 12.79 2.63
CA ALA A 91 1.98 13.10 1.95
C ALA A 91 0.76 12.45 2.62
N ARG A 92 -0.42 13.02 2.36
CA ARG A 92 -1.70 12.52 2.87
C ARG A 92 -2.75 12.40 1.76
N ASN A 93 -3.66 11.42 1.90
CA ASN A 93 -4.74 11.19 0.96
C ASN A 93 -4.22 10.96 -0.47
N VAL A 94 -3.35 9.97 -0.62
CA VAL A 94 -2.74 9.62 -1.90
C VAL A 94 -3.25 8.26 -2.37
N VAL A 95 -3.55 8.15 -3.65
CA VAL A 95 -3.86 6.87 -4.30
C VAL A 95 -2.84 6.61 -5.39
N VAL A 96 -2.21 5.43 -5.38
CA VAL A 96 -1.34 4.90 -6.45
C VAL A 96 -1.98 3.64 -6.98
N LYS A 97 -2.28 3.59 -8.28
CA LYS A 97 -3.05 2.47 -8.83
C LYS A 97 -2.80 2.12 -10.29
N ASN A 98 -3.27 0.92 -10.68
CA ASN A 98 -3.50 0.48 -12.05
C ASN A 98 -2.25 0.49 -12.94
N GLY A 99 -1.19 -0.17 -12.57
CA GLY A 99 -0.03 -0.26 -13.45
C GLY A 99 1.07 -1.19 -12.98
N ASN A 100 2.20 -1.11 -13.65
CA ASN A 100 3.29 -2.04 -13.43
C ASN A 100 4.55 -1.33 -12.94
N VAL A 101 5.29 -2.00 -12.06
CA VAL A 101 6.67 -1.61 -11.71
C VAL A 101 7.55 -2.84 -11.85
N GLU A 102 8.60 -2.71 -12.65
CA GLU A 102 9.52 -3.81 -12.95
C GLU A 102 10.97 -3.38 -12.73
N ALA A 103 11.78 -4.30 -12.23
CA ALA A 103 13.24 -4.15 -12.15
C ALA A 103 13.76 -2.96 -11.31
N ALA A 104 12.94 -2.29 -10.52
CA ALA A 104 13.39 -1.30 -9.54
C ALA A 104 13.82 -1.99 -8.23
N LEU A 105 14.64 -1.32 -7.41
CA LEU A 105 14.99 -1.83 -6.08
C LEU A 105 13.74 -1.97 -5.20
N MET A 106 12.84 -1.00 -5.29
CA MET A 106 11.54 -1.00 -4.60
C MET A 106 10.43 -0.65 -5.60
N GLY A 107 9.32 -1.38 -5.53
CA GLY A 107 8.18 -1.08 -6.39
C GLY A 107 7.50 0.22 -5.99
N VAL A 108 6.82 0.24 -4.85
CA VAL A 108 6.20 1.43 -4.26
C VAL A 108 6.73 1.64 -2.85
N VAL A 109 7.13 2.86 -2.54
CA VAL A 109 7.60 3.25 -1.20
C VAL A 109 6.69 4.34 -0.64
N THR A 110 6.21 4.15 0.58
CA THR A 110 5.51 5.19 1.34
C THR A 110 6.32 5.51 2.59
N MET A 111 6.57 6.79 2.85
CA MET A 111 7.37 7.24 3.98
C MET A 111 6.72 8.43 4.68
N MET A 112 6.60 8.39 6.01
CA MET A 112 6.03 9.48 6.83
C MET A 112 4.69 10.00 6.27
N SER A 113 3.84 9.08 5.82
CA SER A 113 2.65 9.38 5.04
C SER A 113 1.42 8.72 5.66
N SER A 114 0.23 9.25 5.39
CA SER A 114 -1.02 8.69 5.93
C SER A 114 -2.15 8.69 4.90
N ASN A 115 -3.12 7.80 5.11
CA ASN A 115 -4.24 7.63 4.19
C ASN A 115 -3.76 7.40 2.75
N VAL A 116 -2.71 6.60 2.59
CA VAL A 116 -2.18 6.21 1.28
C VAL A 116 -2.85 4.90 0.87
N ARG A 117 -3.29 4.83 -0.37
CA ARG A 117 -3.84 3.62 -0.97
C ARG A 117 -2.98 3.17 -2.15
N VAL A 118 -2.46 1.96 -2.07
CA VAL A 118 -1.72 1.30 -3.17
C VAL A 118 -2.54 0.12 -3.63
N GLU A 119 -3.07 0.18 -4.85
CA GLU A 119 -3.99 -0.87 -5.32
C GLU A 119 -3.86 -1.21 -6.80
N ASN A 120 -4.22 -2.46 -7.13
CA ASN A 120 -4.25 -2.95 -8.51
C ASN A 120 -2.91 -2.76 -9.24
N MET A 121 -1.80 -2.91 -8.51
CA MET A 121 -0.46 -2.83 -9.06
C MET A 121 0.07 -4.23 -9.37
N MET A 122 0.84 -4.34 -10.45
CA MET A 122 1.69 -5.49 -10.71
C MET A 122 3.16 -5.10 -10.49
N ILE A 123 3.80 -5.70 -9.50
CA ILE A 123 5.18 -5.37 -9.12
C ILE A 123 6.05 -6.62 -9.30
N ARG A 124 7.12 -6.51 -10.09
CA ARG A 124 8.01 -7.63 -10.39
C ARG A 124 9.46 -7.27 -10.15
N GLY A 125 10.15 -8.17 -9.45
CA GLY A 125 11.60 -8.14 -9.34
C GLY A 125 12.29 -8.70 -10.58
N MET A 126 13.59 -8.44 -10.71
CA MET A 126 14.43 -9.08 -11.72
C MET A 126 14.96 -10.43 -11.24
N ALA A 127 15.02 -11.42 -12.12
CA ALA A 127 15.73 -12.66 -11.86
C ALA A 127 17.22 -12.36 -11.63
N GLY A 128 17.77 -12.76 -10.49
CA GLY A 128 19.18 -12.58 -10.13
C GLY A 128 19.54 -11.30 -9.37
N ALA A 129 18.68 -10.29 -9.39
CA ALA A 129 18.81 -9.07 -8.56
C ALA A 129 17.41 -8.62 -8.14
N PRO A 130 16.76 -9.33 -7.21
CA PRO A 130 15.41 -8.97 -6.78
C PRO A 130 15.43 -7.59 -6.11
N PRO A 131 14.41 -6.77 -6.32
CA PRO A 131 14.22 -5.55 -5.55
C PRO A 131 14.12 -5.88 -4.06
N GLU A 132 14.57 -4.97 -3.22
CA GLU A 132 14.54 -5.16 -1.78
C GLU A 132 13.12 -5.42 -1.28
N ALA A 133 12.15 -4.63 -1.75
CA ALA A 133 10.74 -4.84 -1.43
C ALA A 133 9.81 -4.51 -2.60
N GLY A 134 8.74 -5.29 -2.73
CA GLY A 134 7.66 -4.95 -3.67
C GLY A 134 6.97 -3.65 -3.25
N ILE A 135 6.47 -3.62 -2.01
CA ILE A 135 5.90 -2.40 -1.40
C ILE A 135 6.56 -2.21 -0.04
N MET A 136 7.07 -1.00 0.22
CA MET A 136 7.66 -0.61 1.49
C MET A 136 6.86 0.52 2.14
N MET A 137 6.48 0.33 3.40
CA MET A 137 5.76 1.30 4.22
C MET A 137 6.63 1.67 5.43
N VAL A 138 7.19 2.88 5.46
CA VAL A 138 8.03 3.37 6.54
C VAL A 138 7.32 4.49 7.27
N GLN A 139 7.07 4.34 8.57
CA GLN A 139 6.34 5.35 9.34
C GLN A 139 5.06 5.80 8.62
N THR A 140 4.28 4.83 8.16
CA THR A 140 3.06 5.03 7.37
C THR A 140 1.87 4.51 8.16
N TRP A 141 0.79 5.30 8.23
CA TRP A 141 -0.38 4.94 9.05
C TRP A 141 -1.71 5.14 8.35
N ASN A 142 -2.74 4.42 8.83
CA ASN A 142 -4.10 4.45 8.30
C ASN A 142 -4.17 4.25 6.78
N SER A 143 -3.29 3.42 6.24
CA SER A 143 -3.10 3.24 4.81
C SER A 143 -3.53 1.84 4.36
N VAL A 144 -3.75 1.68 3.06
CA VAL A 144 -4.27 0.44 2.48
C VAL A 144 -3.38 -0.04 1.35
N VAL A 145 -2.96 -1.30 1.42
CA VAL A 145 -2.28 -2.02 0.33
C VAL A 145 -3.20 -3.15 -0.09
N ALA A 146 -3.87 -3.03 -1.24
CA ALA A 146 -4.91 -3.97 -1.61
C ALA A 146 -4.89 -4.40 -3.09
N ASN A 147 -5.25 -5.66 -3.35
CA ASN A 147 -5.43 -6.20 -4.69
C ASN A 147 -4.18 -6.10 -5.57
N ASN A 148 -2.98 -6.11 -4.99
CA ASN A 148 -1.73 -6.06 -5.74
C ASN A 148 -1.21 -7.46 -6.05
N GLN A 149 -0.52 -7.58 -7.18
CA GLN A 149 0.25 -8.77 -7.55
C GLN A 149 1.74 -8.45 -7.41
N ILE A 150 2.42 -9.10 -6.49
CA ILE A 150 3.84 -8.89 -6.21
C ILE A 150 4.58 -10.20 -6.47
N ALA A 151 5.54 -10.17 -7.38
CA ALA A 151 6.23 -11.36 -7.80
C ALA A 151 7.75 -11.20 -7.81
N ASN A 152 8.46 -12.26 -7.34
CA ASN A 152 9.92 -12.38 -7.38
C ASN A 152 10.66 -11.20 -6.72
N THR A 153 10.18 -10.77 -5.56
CA THR A 153 10.81 -9.77 -4.70
C THR A 153 11.46 -10.45 -3.49
N ALA A 154 12.51 -9.87 -2.94
CA ALA A 154 13.11 -10.39 -1.70
C ALA A 154 12.13 -10.28 -0.53
N LEU A 155 11.56 -9.11 -0.34
CA LEU A 155 10.44 -8.85 0.57
C LEU A 155 9.21 -8.51 -0.28
N GLY A 156 8.08 -9.18 -0.03
CA GLY A 156 6.84 -8.85 -0.74
C GLY A 156 6.31 -7.50 -0.30
N ILE A 157 5.87 -7.39 0.94
CA ILE A 157 5.44 -6.13 1.59
C ILE A 157 6.25 -5.95 2.87
N PHE A 158 6.85 -4.79 3.03
CA PHE A 158 7.68 -4.46 4.19
C PHE A 158 7.11 -3.26 4.94
N VAL A 159 6.71 -3.47 6.21
CA VAL A 159 6.19 -2.43 7.10
C VAL A 159 7.24 -2.14 8.17
N ARG A 160 7.61 -0.87 8.37
CA ARG A 160 8.76 -0.49 9.19
C ARG A 160 8.51 0.74 10.06
N GLY A 161 8.98 0.68 11.32
CA GLY A 161 8.98 1.79 12.28
C GLY A 161 7.70 1.92 13.10
N GLY A 162 7.83 2.36 14.35
CA GLY A 162 6.77 2.41 15.35
C GLY A 162 5.60 3.35 15.04
N ASN A 163 5.82 4.32 14.13
CA ASN A 163 4.77 5.17 13.61
C ASN A 163 4.06 4.56 12.38
N SER A 164 4.28 3.28 12.09
CA SER A 164 3.48 2.51 11.14
C SER A 164 2.37 1.81 11.91
N PHE A 165 1.12 2.25 11.75
CA PHE A 165 -0.01 1.68 12.49
C PHE A 165 -1.35 1.85 11.78
N GLY A 166 -2.29 0.97 12.11
CA GLY A 166 -3.66 1.03 11.59
C GLY A 166 -3.76 0.80 10.10
N ASN A 167 -2.78 0.14 9.50
CA ASN A 167 -2.76 -0.15 8.08
C ASN A 167 -3.56 -1.42 7.77
N ARG A 168 -3.99 -1.54 6.52
CA ARG A 168 -4.70 -2.71 6.00
C ARG A 168 -3.94 -3.27 4.81
N ILE A 169 -3.57 -4.53 4.90
CA ILE A 169 -2.91 -5.30 3.83
C ILE A 169 -3.87 -6.39 3.40
N GLU A 170 -4.56 -6.19 2.27
CA GLU A 170 -5.75 -6.98 1.94
C GLU A 170 -5.74 -7.53 0.51
N ASN A 171 -6.10 -8.79 0.36
CA ASN A 171 -6.35 -9.40 -0.95
C ASN A 171 -5.17 -9.29 -1.93
N ASN A 172 -3.93 -9.24 -1.42
CA ASN A 172 -2.76 -9.23 -2.28
C ASN A 172 -2.31 -10.66 -2.62
N THR A 173 -1.72 -10.81 -3.80
CA THR A 173 -1.08 -12.06 -4.22
C THR A 173 0.43 -11.83 -4.27
N LEU A 174 1.16 -12.47 -3.36
CA LEU A 174 2.61 -12.42 -3.26
C LEU A 174 3.19 -13.77 -3.66
N THR A 175 4.02 -13.80 -4.71
CA THR A 175 4.57 -15.05 -5.23
C THR A 175 6.07 -14.93 -5.50
N THR A 176 6.81 -16.00 -5.24
CA THR A 176 8.22 -16.06 -5.65
C THR A 176 8.63 -17.49 -6.02
N SER A 177 9.47 -17.59 -7.03
CA SER A 177 10.20 -18.81 -7.37
C SER A 177 11.61 -18.81 -6.78
N SER A 178 12.10 -17.71 -6.27
CA SER A 178 13.44 -17.58 -5.69
C SER A 178 13.55 -18.38 -4.39
N LEU A 179 14.56 -19.24 -4.32
CA LEU A 179 14.87 -20.03 -3.11
C LEU A 179 15.44 -19.14 -1.99
N SER A 180 15.95 -17.98 -2.33
CA SER A 180 16.55 -17.03 -1.39
C SER A 180 15.60 -15.94 -0.90
N ALA A 181 14.38 -15.83 -1.46
CA ALA A 181 13.42 -14.82 -1.02
C ALA A 181 12.95 -15.08 0.42
N PRO A 182 13.30 -14.21 1.39
CA PRO A 182 13.11 -14.53 2.80
C PRO A 182 11.65 -14.41 3.24
N LEU A 183 10.96 -13.30 2.93
CA LEU A 183 9.73 -12.93 3.62
C LEU A 183 8.65 -12.43 2.67
N GLY A 184 7.42 -12.94 2.82
CA GLY A 184 6.25 -12.45 2.09
C GLY A 184 5.80 -11.10 2.62
N ILE A 185 5.37 -11.02 3.87
CA ILE A 185 5.07 -9.78 4.59
C ILE A 185 5.99 -9.70 5.81
N CYS A 186 6.68 -8.59 5.98
CA CYS A 186 7.65 -8.39 7.05
C CYS A 186 7.35 -7.12 7.85
N TYR A 187 7.37 -7.26 9.17
CA TYR A 187 7.23 -6.18 10.14
C TYR A 187 8.52 -6.02 10.93
N ASN A 188 9.12 -4.84 10.88
CA ASN A 188 10.41 -4.61 11.55
C ASN A 188 10.50 -3.19 12.13
N PRO A 189 11.20 -2.97 13.26
CA PRO A 189 11.51 -1.64 13.72
C PRO A 189 12.39 -0.89 12.70
N ALA A 190 12.31 0.43 12.67
CA ALA A 190 13.28 1.26 11.95
C ALA A 190 14.58 1.34 12.73
N ASP A 191 15.71 1.57 12.04
CA ASP A 191 17.02 1.67 12.70
C ASP A 191 17.09 2.80 13.74
N THR A 192 16.31 3.87 13.51
CA THR A 192 16.23 5.04 14.40
C THR A 192 15.04 5.01 15.38
N ASP A 193 14.17 4.01 15.27
CA ASP A 193 12.98 3.86 16.09
C ASP A 193 12.82 2.38 16.47
N PRO A 194 13.19 1.99 17.70
CA PRO A 194 13.14 0.61 18.16
C PRO A 194 11.70 0.07 18.29
N ALA A 195 10.71 0.93 18.29
CA ALA A 195 9.31 0.49 18.26
C ALA A 195 8.96 -0.12 16.92
N GLY A 196 8.28 -1.26 16.93
CA GLY A 196 7.78 -1.92 15.72
C GLY A 196 6.43 -1.36 15.26
N PRO A 197 6.04 -1.66 14.03
CA PRO A 197 4.70 -1.40 13.54
C PRO A 197 3.63 -2.13 14.35
N LYS A 198 2.40 -1.58 14.44
CA LYS A 198 1.36 -2.16 15.29
C LYS A 198 -0.07 -1.85 14.85
N GLY A 199 -1.00 -2.70 15.28
CA GLY A 199 -2.43 -2.47 15.10
C GLY A 199 -2.90 -2.58 13.65
N ASP A 200 -2.21 -3.35 12.81
CA ASP A 200 -2.53 -3.53 11.41
C ASP A 200 -3.49 -4.72 11.19
N LEU A 201 -4.26 -4.66 10.10
CA LEU A 201 -5.10 -5.77 9.65
C LEU A 201 -4.52 -6.38 8.38
N ILE A 202 -4.18 -7.67 8.44
CA ILE A 202 -3.64 -8.45 7.30
C ILE A 202 -4.65 -9.53 6.98
N ARG A 203 -5.38 -9.41 5.86
CA ARG A 203 -6.43 -10.39 5.55
C ARG A 203 -6.55 -10.74 4.07
N GLY A 204 -6.99 -11.97 3.82
CA GLY A 204 -7.34 -12.44 2.48
C GLY A 204 -6.16 -12.48 1.51
N ASN A 205 -4.90 -12.43 1.98
CA ASN A 205 -3.75 -12.47 1.10
C ASN A 205 -3.36 -13.91 0.75
N LEU A 206 -2.92 -14.12 -0.50
CA LEU A 206 -2.25 -15.33 -0.94
C LEU A 206 -0.74 -15.09 -0.97
N ILE A 207 0.02 -15.80 -0.14
CA ILE A 207 1.48 -15.69 -0.07
C ILE A 207 2.10 -17.03 -0.39
N ARG A 208 2.85 -17.10 -1.50
CA ARG A 208 3.39 -18.36 -2.01
C ARG A 208 4.88 -18.29 -2.32
N GLY A 209 5.61 -19.35 -1.92
CA GLY A 209 6.99 -19.62 -2.32
C GLY A 209 8.06 -18.91 -1.49
N TYR A 210 7.71 -17.98 -0.64
CA TYR A 210 8.63 -17.36 0.34
C TYR A 210 9.08 -18.39 1.38
N ARG A 211 10.26 -18.17 1.96
CA ARG A 211 10.73 -19.01 3.08
C ARG A 211 9.77 -18.90 4.26
N GLN A 212 9.32 -17.69 4.53
CA GLN A 212 8.33 -17.40 5.56
C GLN A 212 7.26 -16.46 5.00
N ALA A 213 5.99 -16.81 5.23
CA ALA A 213 4.89 -16.02 4.68
C ALA A 213 4.74 -14.68 5.39
N ILE A 214 4.71 -14.66 6.72
CA ILE A 214 4.63 -13.44 7.53
C ILE A 214 5.67 -13.51 8.65
N ALA A 215 6.37 -12.40 8.88
CA ALA A 215 7.30 -12.22 9.99
C ALA A 215 7.02 -10.92 10.75
N PHE A 216 6.81 -11.03 12.06
CA PHE A 216 6.77 -9.92 12.99
C PHE A 216 8.06 -9.83 13.77
N SER A 217 8.56 -8.62 14.02
CA SER A 217 9.59 -8.39 15.05
C SER A 217 9.00 -8.48 16.45
N SER A 218 9.86 -8.63 17.46
CA SER A 218 9.43 -8.68 18.87
C SER A 218 8.75 -7.40 19.35
N SER A 219 8.94 -6.29 18.67
CA SER A 219 8.31 -5.00 18.98
C SER A 219 7.07 -4.69 18.11
N SER A 220 6.62 -5.64 17.29
CA SER A 220 5.44 -5.45 16.42
C SER A 220 4.22 -6.09 17.09
N ASP A 221 3.24 -5.27 17.47
CA ASP A 221 2.16 -5.66 18.35
C ASP A 221 0.75 -5.37 17.82
N PHE A 222 -0.24 -6.00 18.42
CA PHE A 222 -1.67 -5.72 18.27
C PHE A 222 -2.22 -5.85 16.83
N SER A 223 -1.53 -6.57 15.96
CA SER A 223 -1.99 -6.80 14.60
C SER A 223 -2.92 -8.02 14.51
N VAL A 224 -3.85 -8.00 13.56
CA VAL A 224 -4.75 -9.11 13.26
C VAL A 224 -4.43 -9.70 11.90
N VAL A 225 -4.18 -11.00 11.87
CA VAL A 225 -3.86 -11.78 10.67
C VAL A 225 -4.97 -12.80 10.46
N GLU A 226 -5.83 -12.58 9.44
CA GLU A 226 -7.02 -13.43 9.28
C GLU A 226 -7.33 -13.82 7.82
N GLY A 227 -7.79 -15.03 7.62
CA GLY A 227 -8.29 -15.50 6.34
C GLY A 227 -7.26 -15.49 5.21
N ASN A 228 -5.95 -15.54 5.53
CA ASN A 228 -4.90 -15.60 4.52
C ASN A 228 -4.60 -17.04 4.13
N THR A 229 -4.03 -17.23 2.94
CA THR A 229 -3.50 -18.52 2.48
C THR A 229 -1.98 -18.42 2.36
N PHE A 230 -1.27 -19.24 3.14
CA PHE A 230 0.19 -19.29 3.17
C PHE A 230 0.68 -20.60 2.54
N ILE A 231 1.46 -20.49 1.48
CA ILE A 231 2.14 -21.61 0.82
C ILE A 231 3.63 -21.35 0.91
N PHE A 232 4.29 -21.87 1.93
CA PHE A 232 5.63 -21.49 2.37
C PHE A 232 6.60 -22.67 2.37
N ARG A 233 7.89 -22.38 2.51
CA ARG A 233 8.96 -23.38 2.53
C ARG A 233 9.43 -23.75 3.93
N THR A 234 9.56 -22.77 4.82
CA THR A 234 10.13 -22.97 6.16
C THR A 234 9.09 -22.83 7.26
N SER A 235 8.38 -21.71 7.30
CA SER A 235 7.35 -21.42 8.28
C SER A 235 6.26 -20.51 7.71
N ALA A 236 5.02 -20.71 8.17
CA ALA A 236 3.91 -19.84 7.81
C ALA A 236 4.11 -18.44 8.37
N SER A 237 4.48 -18.37 9.65
CA SER A 237 4.65 -17.08 10.36
C SER A 237 5.69 -17.19 11.47
N SER A 238 6.25 -16.04 11.87
CA SER A 238 6.87 -15.85 13.16
C SER A 238 6.17 -14.72 13.88
N ASN A 239 5.79 -14.96 15.11
CA ASN A 239 5.10 -14.01 15.97
C ASN A 239 5.73 -14.05 17.36
N PRO A 240 6.83 -13.33 17.58
CA PRO A 240 7.47 -13.28 18.90
C PRO A 240 6.68 -12.46 19.93
N SER A 241 5.67 -11.70 19.49
CA SER A 241 4.75 -10.97 20.38
C SER A 241 3.45 -11.75 20.55
N GLU A 242 3.03 -11.96 21.79
CA GLU A 242 1.77 -12.64 22.12
C GLU A 242 0.53 -11.78 21.84
N THR A 243 0.71 -10.50 21.52
CA THR A 243 -0.39 -9.55 21.26
C THR A 243 -0.95 -9.58 19.85
N ASN A 244 -0.23 -10.19 18.88
CA ASN A 244 -0.73 -10.36 17.53
C ASN A 244 -1.65 -11.57 17.44
N VAL A 245 -2.79 -11.41 16.78
CA VAL A 245 -3.84 -12.44 16.68
C VAL A 245 -3.85 -13.07 15.29
N PHE A 246 -3.67 -14.39 15.23
CA PHE A 246 -3.79 -15.19 14.00
C PHE A 246 -5.08 -16.02 14.05
N LYS A 247 -5.95 -15.89 13.04
CA LYS A 247 -7.20 -16.64 12.97
C LYS A 247 -7.60 -16.97 11.54
N ASN A 248 -8.21 -18.15 11.36
CA ASN A 248 -8.79 -18.59 10.09
C ASN A 248 -7.82 -18.53 8.89
N ASN A 249 -6.51 -18.71 9.12
CA ASN A 249 -5.53 -18.77 8.04
C ASN A 249 -5.37 -20.24 7.57
N THR A 250 -5.04 -20.40 6.30
CA THR A 250 -4.73 -21.73 5.71
C THR A 250 -3.23 -21.83 5.46
N ASP A 251 -2.60 -22.83 6.07
CA ASP A 251 -1.16 -23.05 6.02
C ASP A 251 -0.85 -24.31 5.20
N VAL A 252 -0.06 -24.16 4.14
CA VAL A 252 0.42 -25.26 3.30
C VAL A 252 1.93 -25.19 3.18
N ARG A 253 2.63 -26.18 3.72
CA ARG A 253 4.09 -26.27 3.58
C ARG A 253 4.44 -26.98 2.27
N ILE A 254 5.31 -26.36 1.46
CA ILE A 254 5.87 -26.99 0.26
C ILE A 254 7.07 -27.82 0.70
N ALA A 255 7.12 -29.10 0.30
CA ALA A 255 8.32 -29.91 0.44
C ALA A 255 9.45 -29.33 -0.41
N ASN A 256 10.68 -29.35 0.13
CA ASN A 256 11.88 -28.92 -0.59
C ASN A 256 12.27 -29.93 -1.66
#